data_6fa7a2be2ffed1c4c7c0c79457ce45af
#
_entry.id   6fa7a2be2ffed1c4c7c0c79457ce45af
#
_cell.length_a   1.000
_cell.length_b   1.000
_cell.length_c   1.000
_cell.angle_alpha   90.00
_cell.angle_beta   90.00
_cell.angle_gamma   90.00
#
_symmetry.space_group_name_H-M   'P 1'
#
loop_
_entity.id
_entity.type
_entity.pdbx_description
1 polymer ?
#
loop_
_entity_poly.entity_id
_entity_poly.type
_entity_poly.pdbx_seq_one_letter_code
_entity_poly.pdbx_strand_id
1 'polypeptide(L)'
;MEKFNFLLGDWNMEYNIPLSTFSKATTGSGHGTFKRALDDKYVFFDYSTLIDDKTGSAHGVFVLDEKSKIYRFWWFESSGNFSTASCNFINDNTLSMNWHDSLLIQTFRKINSNKMILRMENPNSNEEYELILEVIFTKK
;
A
#
# COMPACT_ATOMS: atom_id res chain seq x y z
N MET A 1 -9.83 -2.77 14.42
CA MET A 1 -8.95 -1.75 13.75
C MET A 1 -7.60 -1.53 14.45
N GLU A 2 -7.39 -2.04 15.63
CA GLU A 2 -6.12 -1.87 16.37
C GLU A 2 -4.92 -2.48 15.65
N LYS A 3 -5.13 -3.54 14.88
CA LYS A 3 -4.05 -4.18 14.10
C LYS A 3 -3.38 -3.24 13.09
N PHE A 4 -4.08 -2.16 12.69
CA PHE A 4 -3.55 -1.15 11.78
C PHE A 4 -2.63 -0.14 12.46
N ASN A 5 -2.45 -0.21 13.78
CA ASN A 5 -1.67 0.79 14.53
C ASN A 5 -0.26 1.00 14.00
N PHE A 6 0.39 -0.05 13.47
CA PHE A 6 1.76 0.10 12.98
C PHE A 6 1.86 0.97 11.73
N LEU A 7 0.75 1.19 11.02
CA LEU A 7 0.72 2.06 9.85
C LEU A 7 0.63 3.55 10.23
N LEU A 8 0.08 3.87 11.40
CA LEU A 8 -0.29 5.24 11.75
C LEU A 8 0.91 6.17 11.85
N GLY A 9 0.75 7.37 11.33
CA GLY A 9 1.73 8.46 11.42
C GLY A 9 2.06 9.06 10.08
N ASP A 10 3.07 9.93 10.10
CA ASP A 10 3.60 10.60 8.91
C ASP A 10 4.87 9.91 8.46
N TRP A 11 4.97 9.67 7.16
CA TRP A 11 6.03 8.86 6.60
C TRP A 11 6.70 9.53 5.40
N ASN A 12 8.02 9.38 5.31
CA ASN A 12 8.77 9.57 4.07
C ASN A 12 8.76 8.25 3.32
N MET A 13 8.61 8.30 2.01
CA MET A 13 8.49 7.12 1.16
C MET A 13 9.58 7.13 0.08
N GLU A 14 10.32 6.03 -0.02
CA GLU A 14 11.30 5.82 -1.09
C GLU A 14 10.79 4.69 -1.98
N TYR A 15 10.56 5.02 -3.26
CA TYR A 15 10.08 4.07 -4.26
C TYR A 15 11.23 3.43 -4.99
N ASN A 16 11.21 2.11 -5.09
CA ASN A 16 12.10 1.34 -5.92
C ASN A 16 11.27 0.45 -6.85
N ILE A 17 11.34 0.73 -8.13
CA ILE A 17 10.67 -0.05 -9.16
C ILE A 17 11.75 -0.84 -9.86
N PRO A 18 11.90 -2.14 -9.58
CA PRO A 18 12.97 -2.94 -10.19
C PRO A 18 12.67 -3.22 -11.65
N LEU A 19 13.73 -3.54 -12.41
CA LEU A 19 13.55 -4.06 -13.75
C LEU A 19 12.76 -5.36 -13.69
N SER A 20 11.70 -5.44 -14.47
CA SER A 20 10.83 -6.62 -14.55
C SER A 20 10.27 -6.75 -15.95
N THR A 21 9.50 -7.79 -16.20
CA THR A 21 8.73 -7.96 -17.43
C THR A 21 7.76 -6.79 -17.67
N PHE A 22 7.34 -6.10 -16.59
CA PHE A 22 6.32 -5.06 -16.67
C PHE A 22 6.86 -3.65 -16.78
N SER A 23 8.11 -3.40 -16.37
CA SER A 23 8.63 -2.05 -16.33
C SER A 23 10.16 -2.01 -16.30
N LYS A 24 10.71 -0.87 -16.71
CA LYS A 24 12.13 -0.54 -16.55
C LYS A 24 12.42 -0.19 -15.09
N ALA A 25 13.68 -0.34 -14.68
CA ALA A 25 14.11 0.08 -13.35
C ALA A 25 14.00 1.60 -13.20
N THR A 26 13.39 2.05 -12.11
CA THR A 26 13.33 3.47 -11.77
C THR A 26 13.18 3.63 -10.26
N THR A 27 13.40 4.84 -9.78
CA THR A 27 13.23 5.19 -8.37
C THR A 27 12.33 6.42 -8.26
N GLY A 28 11.83 6.65 -7.06
CA GLY A 28 11.00 7.80 -6.78
C GLY A 28 10.91 8.08 -5.29
N SER A 29 10.16 9.08 -4.94
CA SER A 29 9.95 9.48 -3.54
C SER A 29 8.50 9.88 -3.31
N GLY A 30 8.13 9.99 -2.06
CA GLY A 30 6.80 10.43 -1.68
C GLY A 30 6.69 10.73 -0.21
N HIS A 31 5.51 11.17 0.16
CA HIS A 31 5.11 11.44 1.54
C HIS A 31 3.73 10.88 1.75
N GLY A 32 3.50 10.27 2.89
CA GLY A 32 2.20 9.71 3.21
C GLY A 32 1.85 9.85 4.68
N THR A 33 0.56 9.92 4.95
CA THR A 33 0.01 9.98 6.31
C THR A 33 -1.08 8.95 6.46
N PHE A 34 -0.96 8.11 7.48
CA PHE A 34 -2.02 7.21 7.89
C PHE A 34 -2.61 7.74 9.19
N LYS A 35 -3.91 7.91 9.24
CA LYS A 35 -4.60 8.40 10.43
C LYS A 35 -5.94 7.70 10.64
N ARG A 36 -6.31 7.54 11.89
CA ARG A 36 -7.66 7.08 12.24
C ARG A 36 -8.68 8.16 11.93
N ALA A 37 -9.87 7.76 11.55
CA ALA A 37 -10.93 8.67 11.17
C ALA A 37 -12.30 8.08 11.51
N LEU A 38 -13.30 8.95 11.59
CA LEU A 38 -14.71 8.58 11.76
C LEU A 38 -14.91 7.62 12.96
N ASP A 39 -14.62 8.12 14.14
CA ASP A 39 -14.72 7.37 15.41
C ASP A 39 -13.84 6.11 15.43
N ASP A 40 -12.65 6.20 14.89
CA ASP A 40 -11.66 5.11 14.83
C ASP A 40 -12.14 3.87 14.05
N LYS A 41 -13.20 4.01 13.26
CA LYS A 41 -13.73 2.93 12.41
C LYS A 41 -12.95 2.75 11.14
N TYR A 42 -12.19 3.78 10.73
CA TYR A 42 -11.45 3.82 9.45
C TYR A 42 -10.00 4.19 9.71
N VAL A 43 -9.14 3.80 8.78
CA VAL A 43 -7.78 4.34 8.66
C VAL A 43 -7.67 4.95 7.26
N PHE A 44 -7.41 6.26 7.21
CA PHE A 44 -7.20 6.97 5.95
C PHE A 44 -5.71 7.00 5.65
N PHE A 45 -5.37 6.79 4.38
CA PHE A 45 -4.02 6.90 3.87
C PHE A 45 -4.00 7.92 2.74
N ASP A 46 -3.38 9.08 3.00
CA ASP A 46 -3.20 10.13 2.00
C ASP A 46 -1.73 10.20 1.65
N TYR A 47 -1.40 10.15 0.37
CA TYR A 47 -0.02 10.22 -0.05
C TYR A 47 0.17 10.91 -1.39
N SER A 48 1.39 11.43 -1.59
CA SER A 48 1.84 12.03 -2.84
C SER A 48 3.13 11.38 -3.27
N THR A 49 3.36 11.36 -4.58
CA THR A 49 4.52 10.71 -5.18
C THR A 49 5.19 11.61 -6.21
N LEU A 50 6.49 11.40 -6.38
CA LEU A 50 7.30 11.96 -7.45
C LEU A 50 8.12 10.83 -8.05
N ILE A 51 7.75 10.37 -9.25
CA ILE A 51 8.40 9.28 -9.95
C ILE A 51 8.58 9.71 -11.41
N ASP A 52 9.82 9.64 -11.93
CA ASP A 52 10.15 10.07 -13.29
C ASP A 52 9.66 11.50 -13.58
N ASP A 53 9.93 12.42 -12.67
CA ASP A 53 9.52 13.83 -12.76
C ASP A 53 7.99 14.03 -12.84
N LYS A 54 7.22 13.00 -12.60
CA LYS A 54 5.75 13.07 -12.56
C LYS A 54 5.26 13.04 -11.12
N THR A 55 4.37 13.97 -10.80
CA THR A 55 3.72 14.00 -9.50
C THR A 55 2.37 13.29 -9.54
N GLY A 56 2.01 12.67 -8.44
CA GLY A 56 0.70 12.07 -8.27
C GLY A 56 0.28 12.15 -6.83
N SER A 57 -1.00 11.96 -6.59
CA SER A 57 -1.54 11.85 -5.24
C SER A 57 -2.63 10.79 -5.20
N ALA A 58 -2.85 10.23 -4.04
CA ALA A 58 -3.86 9.20 -3.86
C ALA A 58 -4.41 9.23 -2.43
N HIS A 59 -5.58 8.63 -2.30
CA HIS A 59 -6.29 8.50 -1.03
C HIS A 59 -6.75 7.07 -0.88
N GLY A 60 -6.45 6.45 0.25
CA GLY A 60 -6.89 5.11 0.57
C GLY A 60 -7.70 5.07 1.86
N VAL A 61 -8.59 4.11 1.97
CA VAL A 61 -9.45 3.93 3.14
C VAL A 61 -9.47 2.46 3.52
N PHE A 62 -9.00 2.16 4.73
CA PHE A 62 -9.15 0.83 5.34
C PHE A 62 -10.38 0.82 6.23
N VAL A 63 -11.16 -0.23 6.16
CA VAL A 63 -12.36 -0.40 6.97
C VAL A 63 -12.61 -1.89 7.24
N LEU A 64 -13.22 -2.21 8.38
CA LEU A 64 -13.75 -3.55 8.63
C LEU A 64 -15.17 -3.64 8.10
N ASP A 65 -15.40 -4.55 7.16
CA ASP A 65 -16.75 -4.91 6.75
C ASP A 65 -17.34 -5.82 7.83
N GLU A 66 -18.24 -5.27 8.64
CA GLU A 66 -18.81 -5.98 9.80
C GLU A 66 -19.64 -7.21 9.41
N LYS A 67 -20.23 -7.21 8.21
CA LYS A 67 -21.05 -8.33 7.75
C LYS A 67 -20.22 -9.55 7.38
N SER A 68 -19.18 -9.33 6.59
CA SER A 68 -18.32 -10.40 6.10
C SER A 68 -17.14 -10.68 7.03
N LYS A 69 -16.87 -9.78 8.00
CA LYS A 69 -15.70 -9.83 8.90
C LYS A 69 -14.38 -9.78 8.14
N ILE A 70 -14.36 -9.06 7.04
CA ILE A 70 -13.19 -8.88 6.18
C ILE A 70 -12.78 -7.42 6.22
N TYR A 71 -11.48 -7.15 6.35
CA TYR A 71 -10.96 -5.81 6.15
C TYR A 71 -10.94 -5.51 4.66
N ARG A 72 -11.35 -4.29 4.29
CA ARG A 72 -11.37 -3.82 2.92
C ARG A 72 -10.57 -2.55 2.78
N PHE A 73 -10.01 -2.35 1.58
CA PHE A 73 -9.29 -1.14 1.20
C PHE A 73 -9.92 -0.57 -0.06
N TRP A 74 -10.18 0.74 -0.03
CA TRP A 74 -10.66 1.51 -1.17
C TRP A 74 -9.56 2.49 -1.56
N TRP A 75 -9.26 2.58 -2.84
CA TRP A 75 -8.15 3.40 -3.32
C TRP A 75 -8.60 4.29 -4.46
N PHE A 76 -8.18 5.57 -4.39
CA PHE A 76 -8.50 6.60 -5.36
C PHE A 76 -7.23 7.36 -5.71
N GLU A 77 -7.01 7.62 -7.00
CA GLU A 77 -5.81 8.27 -7.51
C GLU A 77 -6.17 9.54 -8.28
N SER A 78 -5.28 10.54 -8.25
CA SER A 78 -5.48 11.82 -8.93
C SER A 78 -5.62 11.71 -10.46
N SER A 79 -5.20 10.61 -11.05
CA SER A 79 -5.44 10.30 -12.47
C SER A 79 -6.90 9.92 -12.79
N GLY A 80 -7.72 9.68 -11.76
CA GLY A 80 -9.10 9.22 -11.91
C GLY A 80 -9.27 7.72 -11.75
N ASN A 81 -8.18 6.96 -11.59
CA ASN A 81 -8.25 5.53 -11.33
C ASN A 81 -8.72 5.26 -9.90
N PHE A 82 -9.43 4.17 -9.71
CA PHE A 82 -9.83 3.68 -8.39
C PHE A 82 -9.88 2.16 -8.40
N SER A 83 -9.74 1.57 -7.22
CA SER A 83 -9.78 0.12 -7.07
C SER A 83 -10.10 -0.26 -5.62
N THR A 84 -10.39 -1.55 -5.41
CA THR A 84 -10.65 -2.10 -4.09
C THR A 84 -9.83 -3.36 -3.86
N ALA A 85 -9.54 -3.64 -2.59
CA ALA A 85 -8.82 -4.83 -2.19
C ALA A 85 -9.43 -5.41 -0.90
N SER A 86 -9.25 -6.71 -0.72
CA SER A 86 -9.49 -7.37 0.55
C SER A 86 -8.16 -7.46 1.29
N CYS A 87 -8.20 -7.26 2.60
CA CYS A 87 -6.99 -7.22 3.43
C CYS A 87 -7.02 -8.32 4.49
N ASN A 88 -5.86 -8.87 4.79
CA ASN A 88 -5.70 -9.89 5.81
C ASN A 88 -4.36 -9.70 6.52
N PHE A 89 -4.38 -9.79 7.85
CA PHE A 89 -3.16 -9.79 8.65
C PHE A 89 -2.61 -11.22 8.71
N ILE A 90 -1.43 -11.44 8.10
CA ILE A 90 -0.75 -12.74 8.14
C ILE A 90 -0.21 -12.99 9.55
N ASN A 91 0.26 -11.92 10.20
CA ASN A 91 0.70 -11.88 11.58
C ASN A 91 0.58 -10.45 12.08
N ASP A 92 1.02 -10.16 13.31
CA ASP A 92 0.88 -8.82 13.90
C ASP A 92 1.66 -7.72 13.16
N ASN A 93 2.62 -8.10 12.32
CA ASN A 93 3.52 -7.18 11.64
C ASN A 93 3.33 -7.12 10.12
N THR A 94 2.43 -7.91 9.55
CA THR A 94 2.29 -8.03 8.10
C THR A 94 0.83 -8.00 7.68
N LEU A 95 0.49 -6.98 6.89
CA LEU A 95 -0.81 -6.83 6.24
C LEU A 95 -0.68 -7.27 4.80
N SER A 96 -1.48 -8.23 4.37
CA SER A 96 -1.56 -8.66 2.97
C SER A 96 -2.83 -8.10 2.34
N MET A 97 -2.71 -7.64 1.10
CA MET A 97 -3.81 -7.07 0.34
C MET A 97 -3.94 -7.79 -1.00
N ASN A 98 -5.17 -8.18 -1.33
CA ASN A 98 -5.51 -8.82 -2.61
C ASN A 98 -6.46 -7.90 -3.37
N TRP A 99 -5.99 -7.36 -4.49
CA TRP A 99 -6.76 -6.45 -5.33
C TRP A 99 -7.84 -7.22 -6.08
N HIS A 100 -9.05 -6.64 -6.19
CA HIS A 100 -10.20 -7.33 -6.79
C HIS A 100 -10.15 -7.38 -8.32
N ASP A 101 -9.43 -6.46 -8.94
CA ASP A 101 -9.36 -6.34 -10.40
C ASP A 101 -8.06 -6.85 -11.01
N SER A 102 -7.20 -7.48 -10.21
CA SER A 102 -5.93 -8.03 -10.68
C SER A 102 -5.46 -9.17 -9.79
N LEU A 103 -4.42 -9.88 -10.23
CA LEU A 103 -3.76 -10.92 -9.44
C LEU A 103 -2.59 -10.37 -8.62
N LEU A 104 -2.45 -9.05 -8.58
CA LEU A 104 -1.39 -8.37 -7.85
C LEU A 104 -1.49 -8.65 -6.35
N ILE A 105 -0.35 -8.94 -5.73
CA ILE A 105 -0.25 -9.14 -4.28
C ILE A 105 0.52 -7.97 -3.71
N GLN A 106 -0.02 -7.37 -2.66
CA GLN A 106 0.62 -6.26 -1.96
C GLN A 106 0.72 -6.58 -0.48
N THR A 107 1.87 -6.28 0.12
CA THR A 107 2.06 -6.44 1.55
C THR A 107 2.65 -5.17 2.16
N PHE A 108 2.22 -4.86 3.39
CA PHE A 108 2.87 -3.89 4.27
C PHE A 108 3.49 -4.69 5.42
N ARG A 109 4.78 -4.52 5.65
CA ARG A 109 5.47 -5.23 6.73
C ARG A 109 6.20 -4.25 7.64
N LYS A 110 5.87 -4.30 8.92
CA LYS A 110 6.59 -3.55 9.95
C LYS A 110 8.00 -4.12 10.12
N ILE A 111 9.01 -3.28 10.05
CA ILE A 111 10.40 -3.65 10.33
C ILE A 111 10.74 -3.29 11.78
N ASN A 112 10.41 -2.06 12.18
CA ASN A 112 10.54 -1.58 13.56
C ASN A 112 9.56 -0.42 13.76
N SER A 113 9.62 0.28 14.88
CA SER A 113 8.69 1.37 15.19
C SER A 113 8.76 2.56 14.21
N ASN A 114 9.84 2.69 13.45
CA ASN A 114 10.10 3.83 12.56
C ASN A 114 10.22 3.44 11.09
N LYS A 115 10.04 2.16 10.75
CA LYS A 115 10.24 1.68 9.39
C LYS A 115 9.28 0.57 9.03
N MET A 116 8.69 0.68 7.84
CA MET A 116 7.94 -0.42 7.24
C MET A 116 8.22 -0.51 5.74
N ILE A 117 7.92 -1.63 5.14
CA ILE A 117 8.16 -1.89 3.72
C ILE A 117 6.86 -2.36 3.07
N LEU A 118 6.50 -1.72 1.97
CA LEU A 118 5.44 -2.17 1.07
C LEU A 118 6.09 -2.89 -0.11
N ARG A 119 5.55 -4.04 -0.48
CA ARG A 119 5.97 -4.77 -1.68
C ARG A 119 4.76 -5.13 -2.51
N MET A 120 4.90 -4.96 -3.83
CA MET A 120 3.90 -5.38 -4.80
C MET A 120 4.52 -6.38 -5.76
N GLU A 121 3.83 -7.50 -5.96
CA GLU A 121 4.26 -8.57 -6.84
C GLU A 121 3.15 -8.87 -7.84
N ASN A 122 3.50 -9.11 -9.09
CA ASN A 122 2.55 -9.38 -10.17
C ASN A 122 2.98 -10.63 -10.94
N PRO A 123 2.05 -11.55 -11.27
CA PRO A 123 2.41 -12.72 -12.06
C PRO A 123 2.68 -12.35 -13.52
N ASN A 124 3.72 -12.94 -14.09
CA ASN A 124 4.03 -12.79 -15.50
C ASN A 124 3.30 -13.87 -16.35
N SER A 125 3.59 -13.93 -17.64
CA SER A 125 2.96 -14.88 -18.54
C SER A 125 3.26 -16.36 -18.22
N ASN A 126 4.31 -16.62 -17.44
CA ASN A 126 4.68 -17.95 -16.97
C ASN A 126 4.12 -18.26 -15.59
N GLU A 127 3.21 -17.42 -15.08
CA GLU A 127 2.60 -17.52 -13.75
C GLU A 127 3.59 -17.39 -12.59
N GLU A 128 4.77 -16.82 -12.86
CA GLU A 128 5.78 -16.53 -11.84
C GLU A 128 5.57 -15.10 -11.32
N TYR A 129 5.56 -14.92 -10.01
CA TYR A 129 5.42 -13.59 -9.40
C TYR A 129 6.74 -12.84 -9.46
N GLU A 130 6.68 -11.61 -10.00
CA GLU A 130 7.81 -10.70 -10.04
C GLU A 130 7.56 -9.51 -9.13
N LEU A 131 8.60 -9.08 -8.40
CA LEU A 131 8.53 -7.84 -7.63
C LEU A 131 8.48 -6.67 -8.62
N ILE A 132 7.42 -5.88 -8.54
CA ILE A 132 7.22 -4.73 -9.43
C ILE A 132 7.37 -3.40 -8.71
N LEU A 133 7.29 -3.39 -7.38
CA LEU A 133 7.40 -2.18 -6.58
C LEU A 133 7.81 -2.54 -5.16
N GLU A 134 8.75 -1.76 -4.63
CA GLU A 134 9.07 -1.75 -3.21
C GLU A 134 9.06 -0.32 -2.73
N VAL A 135 8.39 -0.05 -1.62
CA VAL A 135 8.37 1.27 -0.98
C VAL A 135 8.88 1.13 0.43
N ILE A 136 9.93 1.89 0.74
CA ILE A 136 10.46 1.97 2.10
C ILE A 136 9.86 3.19 2.76
N PHE A 137 9.12 2.96 3.84
CA PHE A 137 8.52 4.00 4.67
C PHE A 137 9.41 4.23 5.88
N THR A 138 9.83 5.47 6.05
CA THR A 138 10.58 5.91 7.22
C THR A 138 9.77 6.99 7.94
N LYS A 139 9.53 6.80 9.23
CA LYS A 139 8.73 7.73 10.02
C LYS A 139 9.42 9.09 10.12
N LYS A 140 8.64 10.13 9.93
CA LYS A 140 9.11 11.52 10.11
C LYS A 140 9.34 11.85 11.58
#